data_c9e6827db6c6bbd28a69d6ad88ecb29e
#
_entry.id   c9e6827db6c6bbd28a69d6ad88ecb29e
#
_cell.length_a   1.000
_cell.length_b   1.000
_cell.length_c   1.000
_cell.angle_alpha   90.00
_cell.angle_beta   90.00
_cell.angle_gamma   90.00
#
_symmetry.space_group_name_H-M   'P 1'
#
loop_
_entity.id
_entity.type
_entity.pdbx_description
1 polymer ?
#
loop_
_entity_poly.entity_id
_entity_poly.type
_entity_poly.pdbx_seq_one_letter_code
_entity_poly.pdbx_strand_id
1 'polypeptide(L)'
;MKEWNKKSALWMLLYAVLYAVGTAIVCVTGAITPVLFVCSQITAGILLSGIIIYAFRKVKAPGVAACLGLAMILLLLLIQDAVAWHVIPVIIITVLAEAVRAVFKYNWTGDVIGTVIMTFSSFGYYGQIWFNRDYTYECAVEEMPAGYADGLMAASPAWSLIVVAVAGIILSLVISNITAKLFKL
;
A
#
# COMPACT_ATOMS: atom_id res chain seq x y z
N MET A 1 23.58 7.57 -5.67
CA MET A 1 22.28 8.28 -5.65
C MET A 1 22.24 9.15 -6.90
N LYS A 2 21.13 9.16 -7.62
CA LYS A 2 20.97 10.00 -8.82
C LYS A 2 20.27 11.29 -8.44
N GLU A 3 20.63 12.37 -9.11
CA GLU A 3 19.88 13.62 -9.02
C GLU A 3 18.61 13.54 -9.85
N TRP A 4 17.59 14.33 -9.48
CA TRP A 4 16.38 14.46 -10.26
C TRP A 4 16.67 15.09 -11.62
N ASN A 5 16.14 14.49 -12.68
CA ASN A 5 16.18 15.04 -14.03
C ASN A 5 14.84 14.78 -14.75
N LYS A 6 14.62 15.39 -15.91
CA LYS A 6 13.37 15.25 -16.67
C LYS A 6 12.98 13.78 -16.92
N LYS A 7 13.95 12.92 -17.20
CA LYS A 7 13.69 11.49 -17.47
C LYS A 7 13.25 10.76 -16.20
N SER A 8 13.90 11.01 -15.05
CA SER A 8 13.51 10.40 -13.77
C SER A 8 12.15 10.91 -13.29
N ALA A 9 11.84 12.19 -13.55
CA ALA A 9 10.53 12.76 -13.24
C ALA A 9 9.39 12.11 -14.06
N LEU A 10 9.61 11.89 -15.36
CA LEU A 10 8.63 11.18 -16.20
C LEU A 10 8.42 9.73 -15.76
N TRP A 11 9.49 9.02 -15.42
CA TRP A 11 9.35 7.66 -14.84
C TRP A 11 8.60 7.70 -13.53
N MET A 12 8.89 8.68 -12.66
CA MET A 12 8.19 8.81 -11.39
C MET A 12 6.69 9.05 -11.58
N LEU A 13 6.31 9.92 -12.52
CA LEU A 13 4.91 10.15 -12.85
C LEU A 13 4.21 8.86 -13.28
N LEU A 14 4.85 8.08 -14.17
CA LEU A 14 4.30 6.78 -14.58
C LEU A 14 4.09 5.84 -13.38
N TYR A 15 5.08 5.71 -12.50
CA TYR A 15 4.96 4.83 -11.33
C TYR A 15 3.96 5.37 -10.29
N ALA A 16 3.83 6.67 -10.15
CA ALA A 16 2.82 7.29 -9.31
C ALA A 16 1.40 6.93 -9.79
N VAL A 17 1.16 7.02 -11.10
CA VAL A 17 -0.12 6.61 -11.69
C VAL A 17 -0.35 5.09 -11.53
N LEU A 18 0.65 4.26 -11.85
CA LEU A 18 0.53 2.80 -11.68
C LEU A 18 0.27 2.42 -10.23
N TYR A 19 0.92 3.10 -9.29
CA TYR A 19 0.72 2.88 -7.86
C TYR A 19 -0.69 3.29 -7.42
N ALA A 20 -1.17 4.45 -7.83
CA ALA A 20 -2.53 4.91 -7.52
C ALA A 20 -3.59 3.96 -8.10
N VAL A 21 -3.45 3.55 -9.37
CA VAL A 21 -4.33 2.55 -10.00
C VAL A 21 -4.26 1.21 -9.28
N GLY A 22 -3.06 0.72 -8.97
CA GLY A 22 -2.88 -0.52 -8.22
C GLY A 22 -3.53 -0.48 -6.85
N THR A 23 -3.40 0.65 -6.13
CA THR A 23 -4.06 0.86 -4.84
C THR A 23 -5.58 0.91 -4.97
N ALA A 24 -6.11 1.59 -5.99
CA ALA A 24 -7.54 1.57 -6.27
C ALA A 24 -8.06 0.14 -6.52
N ILE A 25 -7.30 -0.68 -7.26
CA ILE A 25 -7.65 -2.10 -7.46
C ILE A 25 -7.66 -2.85 -6.11
N VAL A 26 -6.66 -2.64 -5.24
CA VAL A 26 -6.65 -3.25 -3.89
C VAL A 26 -7.92 -2.88 -3.12
N CYS A 27 -8.32 -1.62 -3.11
CA CYS A 27 -9.54 -1.17 -2.43
C CYS A 27 -10.80 -1.80 -3.05
N VAL A 28 -10.91 -1.81 -4.38
CA VAL A 28 -12.08 -2.38 -5.10
C VAL A 28 -12.21 -3.89 -4.88
N THR A 29 -11.09 -4.63 -4.76
CA THR A 29 -11.18 -6.08 -4.45
C THR A 29 -11.85 -6.34 -3.11
N GLY A 30 -11.69 -5.44 -2.14
CA GLY A 30 -12.39 -5.50 -0.86
C GLY A 30 -13.91 -5.42 -1.00
N ALA A 31 -14.43 -4.65 -1.94
CA ALA A 31 -15.87 -4.53 -2.17
C ALA A 31 -16.52 -5.81 -2.73
N ILE A 32 -15.72 -6.74 -3.29
CA ILE A 32 -16.23 -7.99 -3.87
C ILE A 32 -16.70 -8.96 -2.78
N THR A 33 -15.89 -9.15 -1.74
CA THR A 33 -16.25 -10.02 -0.60
C THR A 33 -15.59 -9.53 0.69
N PRO A 34 -16.22 -9.78 1.86
CA PRO A 34 -15.63 -9.46 3.17
C PRO A 34 -14.24 -10.09 3.39
N VAL A 35 -14.03 -11.32 2.91
CA VAL A 35 -12.74 -12.01 3.04
C VAL A 35 -11.64 -11.29 2.26
N LEU A 36 -11.94 -10.81 1.05
CA LEU A 36 -10.96 -10.05 0.25
C LEU A 36 -10.64 -8.71 0.89
N PHE A 37 -11.60 -8.06 1.56
CA PHE A 37 -11.34 -6.85 2.34
C PHE A 37 -10.36 -7.13 3.49
N VAL A 38 -10.59 -8.19 4.27
CA VAL A 38 -9.67 -8.61 5.33
C VAL A 38 -8.27 -8.94 4.76
N CYS A 39 -8.21 -9.50 3.56
CA CYS A 39 -6.97 -9.84 2.86
C CYS A 39 -6.31 -8.66 2.12
N SER A 40 -6.75 -7.41 2.32
CA SER A 40 -6.23 -6.23 1.59
C SER A 40 -4.70 -6.09 1.67
N GLN A 41 -4.06 -6.42 2.81
CA GLN A 41 -2.60 -6.39 2.90
C GLN A 41 -1.92 -7.45 2.04
N ILE A 42 -2.53 -8.63 1.90
CA ILE A 42 -2.05 -9.69 1.00
C ILE A 42 -2.13 -9.21 -0.45
N THR A 43 -3.27 -8.66 -0.84
CA THR A 43 -3.51 -8.10 -2.18
C THR A 43 -2.55 -6.95 -2.48
N ALA A 44 -2.32 -6.04 -1.51
CA ALA A 44 -1.33 -4.97 -1.62
C ALA A 44 0.09 -5.53 -1.80
N GLY A 45 0.47 -6.53 -1.01
CA GLY A 45 1.76 -7.21 -1.13
C GLY A 45 2.00 -7.81 -2.52
N ILE A 46 0.97 -8.37 -3.15
CA ILE A 46 1.06 -8.95 -4.49
C ILE A 46 1.10 -7.86 -5.58
N LEU A 47 0.17 -6.91 -5.55
CA LEU A 47 -0.03 -5.96 -6.65
C LEU A 47 0.94 -4.77 -6.61
N LEU A 48 1.23 -4.23 -5.40
CA LEU A 48 1.97 -2.99 -5.29
C LEU A 48 3.49 -3.19 -5.21
N SER A 49 3.97 -4.30 -4.64
CA SER A 49 5.41 -4.50 -4.40
C SER A 49 6.25 -4.42 -5.66
N GLY A 50 5.76 -5.01 -6.77
CA GLY A 50 6.45 -4.93 -8.05
C GLY A 50 6.58 -3.51 -8.58
N ILE A 51 5.52 -2.71 -8.45
CA ILE A 51 5.49 -1.31 -8.88
C ILE A 51 6.45 -0.47 -8.02
N ILE A 52 6.37 -0.62 -6.69
CA ILE A 52 7.16 0.16 -5.75
C ILE A 52 8.65 -0.13 -5.89
N ILE A 53 9.06 -1.42 -5.87
CA ILE A 53 10.48 -1.78 -5.99
C ILE A 53 11.05 -1.34 -7.34
N TYR A 54 10.27 -1.45 -8.40
CA TYR A 54 10.69 -0.98 -9.72
C TYR A 54 10.86 0.55 -9.73
N ALA A 55 9.93 1.32 -9.15
CA ALA A 55 10.06 2.76 -9.00
C ALA A 55 11.34 3.15 -8.25
N PHE A 56 11.60 2.52 -7.10
CA PHE A 56 12.79 2.77 -6.29
C PHE A 56 14.09 2.50 -7.07
N ARG A 57 14.14 1.38 -7.79
CA ARG A 57 15.34 0.97 -8.55
C ARG A 57 15.52 1.74 -9.87
N LYS A 58 14.44 2.17 -10.48
CA LYS A 58 14.49 2.90 -11.76
C LYS A 58 14.85 4.37 -11.57
N VAL A 59 14.21 5.03 -10.61
CA VAL A 59 14.41 6.46 -10.34
C VAL A 59 15.69 6.69 -9.55
N LYS A 60 15.96 5.88 -8.50
CA LYS A 60 17.17 5.94 -7.64
C LYS A 60 17.47 7.30 -7.03
N ALA A 61 16.44 8.14 -6.84
CA ALA A 61 16.56 9.46 -6.25
C ALA A 61 15.92 9.48 -4.85
N PRO A 62 16.30 10.41 -3.97
CA PRO A 62 15.60 10.63 -2.72
C PRO A 62 14.18 11.17 -3.00
N GLY A 63 13.24 10.88 -2.10
CA GLY A 63 11.86 11.36 -2.21
C GLY A 63 10.94 10.53 -3.11
N VAL A 64 11.38 9.37 -3.63
CA VAL A 64 10.52 8.50 -4.46
C VAL A 64 9.36 7.95 -3.65
N ALA A 65 9.57 7.53 -2.39
CA ALA A 65 8.47 7.12 -1.51
C ALA A 65 7.50 8.27 -1.25
N ALA A 66 8.02 9.50 -1.06
CA ALA A 66 7.19 10.69 -0.89
C ALA A 66 6.29 10.95 -2.12
N CYS A 67 6.82 10.78 -3.34
CA CYS A 67 6.02 10.91 -4.56
C CYS A 67 4.92 9.85 -4.65
N LEU A 68 5.18 8.60 -4.25
CA LEU A 68 4.17 7.54 -4.21
C LEU A 68 3.11 7.84 -3.13
N GLY A 69 3.53 8.27 -1.93
CA GLY A 69 2.60 8.67 -0.88
C GLY A 69 1.72 9.86 -1.28
N LEU A 70 2.30 10.85 -1.97
CA LEU A 70 1.53 11.97 -2.52
C LEU A 70 0.49 11.48 -3.55
N ALA A 71 0.86 10.54 -4.42
CA ALA A 71 -0.09 9.95 -5.37
C ALA A 71 -1.26 9.26 -4.67
N MET A 72 -1.00 8.57 -3.53
CA MET A 72 -2.05 7.98 -2.71
C MET A 72 -2.96 9.05 -2.08
N ILE A 73 -2.38 10.13 -1.54
CA ILE A 73 -3.17 11.24 -0.97
C ILE A 73 -4.02 11.91 -2.06
N LEU A 74 -3.47 12.13 -3.24
CA LEU A 74 -4.23 12.66 -4.37
C LEU A 74 -5.38 11.74 -4.78
N LEU A 75 -5.17 10.42 -4.76
CA LEU A 75 -6.24 9.45 -5.00
C LEU A 75 -7.35 9.58 -3.96
N LEU A 76 -7.02 9.64 -2.66
CA LEU A 76 -7.98 9.83 -1.58
C LEU A 76 -8.79 11.13 -1.73
N LEU A 77 -8.12 12.22 -2.15
CA LEU A 77 -8.79 13.49 -2.43
C LEU A 77 -9.77 13.38 -3.62
N LEU A 78 -9.36 12.67 -4.68
CA LEU A 78 -10.20 12.48 -5.88
C LEU A 78 -11.46 11.67 -5.59
N ILE A 79 -11.37 10.66 -4.73
CA ILE A 79 -12.52 9.83 -4.32
C ILE A 79 -13.29 10.41 -3.13
N GLN A 80 -12.90 11.61 -2.65
CA GLN A 80 -13.48 12.29 -1.49
C GLN A 80 -13.39 11.53 -0.17
N ASP A 81 -12.37 10.68 -0.03
CA ASP A 81 -12.12 9.84 1.14
C ASP A 81 -10.83 10.23 1.89
N ALA A 82 -10.40 11.48 1.77
CA ALA A 82 -9.21 12.04 2.42
C ALA A 82 -9.46 12.40 3.89
N VAL A 83 -9.96 11.45 4.67
CA VAL A 83 -10.16 11.62 6.10
C VAL A 83 -8.85 11.36 6.88
N ALA A 84 -8.77 11.86 8.11
CA ALA A 84 -7.56 11.77 8.93
C ALA A 84 -7.07 10.32 9.12
N TRP A 85 -7.99 9.38 9.30
CA TRP A 85 -7.69 7.95 9.47
C TRP A 85 -7.02 7.31 8.25
N HIS A 86 -7.25 7.84 7.05
CA HIS A 86 -6.62 7.38 5.83
C HIS A 86 -5.32 8.14 5.53
N VAL A 87 -5.34 9.46 5.66
CA VAL A 87 -4.20 10.33 5.28
C VAL A 87 -3.02 10.21 6.24
N ILE A 88 -3.26 10.19 7.56
CA ILE A 88 -2.18 10.14 8.55
C ILE A 88 -1.32 8.86 8.40
N PRO A 89 -1.90 7.65 8.29
CA PRO A 89 -1.11 6.44 8.03
C PRO A 89 -0.29 6.52 6.73
N VAL A 90 -0.85 7.07 5.64
CA VAL A 90 -0.09 7.27 4.39
C VAL A 90 1.15 8.12 4.63
N ILE A 91 1.03 9.24 5.36
CA ILE A 91 2.16 10.11 5.66
C ILE A 91 3.21 9.38 6.50
N ILE A 92 2.79 8.72 7.59
CA ILE A 92 3.70 8.00 8.49
C ILE A 92 4.45 6.90 7.72
N ILE A 93 3.74 6.07 6.98
CA ILE A 93 4.30 4.97 6.19
C ILE A 93 5.29 5.50 5.14
N THR A 94 4.93 6.57 4.46
CA THR A 94 5.76 7.20 3.44
C THR A 94 7.06 7.75 4.02
N VAL A 95 6.98 8.47 5.14
CA VAL A 95 8.15 9.03 5.84
C VAL A 95 9.04 7.91 6.35
N LEU A 96 8.46 6.87 6.94
CA LEU A 96 9.20 5.71 7.43
C LEU A 96 9.92 4.96 6.30
N ALA A 97 9.24 4.73 5.18
CA ALA A 97 9.83 4.07 4.02
C ALA A 97 11.01 4.89 3.45
N GLU A 98 10.86 6.20 3.30
CA GLU A 98 11.94 7.07 2.82
C GLU A 98 13.11 7.14 3.81
N ALA A 99 12.82 7.22 5.12
CA ALA A 99 13.84 7.21 6.18
C ALA A 99 14.66 5.92 6.16
N VAL A 100 14.00 4.76 6.07
CA VAL A 100 14.69 3.46 5.97
C VAL A 100 15.56 3.41 4.72
N ARG A 101 15.05 3.82 3.56
CA ARG A 101 15.85 3.89 2.33
C ARG A 101 17.07 4.78 2.48
N ALA A 102 16.94 5.92 3.15
CA ALA A 102 18.04 6.85 3.41
C ALA A 102 19.08 6.24 4.35
N VAL A 103 18.67 5.62 5.46
CA VAL A 103 19.57 4.91 6.41
C VAL A 103 20.39 3.83 5.69
N PHE A 104 19.74 3.06 4.81
CA PHE A 104 20.41 2.06 3.99
C PHE A 104 21.07 2.63 2.72
N LYS A 105 21.25 3.96 2.63
CA LYS A 105 21.90 4.65 1.51
C LYS A 105 21.33 4.25 0.14
N TYR A 106 20.00 4.03 0.07
CA TYR A 106 19.28 3.65 -1.15
C TYR A 106 19.83 2.40 -1.84
N ASN A 107 20.35 1.47 -1.06
CA ASN A 107 20.80 0.16 -1.55
C ASN A 107 19.61 -0.80 -1.73
N TRP A 108 19.89 -2.00 -2.22
CA TRP A 108 18.86 -3.02 -2.44
C TRP A 108 18.06 -3.35 -1.17
N THR A 109 18.74 -3.56 -0.05
CA THR A 109 18.08 -3.91 1.22
C THR A 109 17.14 -2.80 1.68
N GLY A 110 17.57 -1.54 1.62
CA GLY A 110 16.75 -0.39 1.95
C GLY A 110 15.54 -0.24 1.03
N ASP A 111 15.73 -0.48 -0.27
CA ASP A 111 14.63 -0.44 -1.24
C ASP A 111 13.61 -1.57 -1.01
N VAL A 112 14.06 -2.79 -0.67
CA VAL A 112 13.16 -3.91 -0.34
C VAL A 112 12.38 -3.64 0.94
N ILE A 113 13.04 -3.23 2.02
CA ILE A 113 12.37 -2.90 3.29
C ILE A 113 11.40 -1.73 3.08
N GLY A 114 11.82 -0.68 2.37
CA GLY A 114 10.98 0.45 2.02
C GLY A 114 9.75 0.02 1.19
N THR A 115 9.91 -0.96 0.29
CA THR A 115 8.80 -1.52 -0.48
C THR A 115 7.79 -2.22 0.43
N VAL A 116 8.26 -3.08 1.34
CA VAL A 116 7.40 -3.74 2.33
C VAL A 116 6.61 -2.70 3.14
N ILE A 117 7.28 -1.68 3.64
CA ILE A 117 6.65 -0.60 4.41
C ILE A 117 5.58 0.10 3.56
N MET A 118 5.89 0.46 2.31
CA MET A 118 4.95 1.16 1.42
C MET A 118 3.71 0.34 1.07
N THR A 119 3.75 -1.00 1.12
CA THR A 119 2.53 -1.82 0.91
C THR A 119 1.49 -1.63 2.00
N PHE A 120 1.86 -1.07 3.16
CA PHE A 120 0.95 -0.71 4.25
C PHE A 120 0.33 0.68 4.09
N SER A 121 0.55 1.40 2.99
CA SER A 121 0.04 2.77 2.83
C SER A 121 -1.50 2.87 2.93
N SER A 122 -2.23 1.84 2.52
CA SER A 122 -3.69 1.75 2.65
C SER A 122 -4.16 1.15 3.99
N PHE A 123 -3.25 0.91 4.94
CA PHE A 123 -3.61 0.30 6.24
C PHE A 123 -4.63 1.14 7.03
N GLY A 124 -4.59 2.44 6.93
CA GLY A 124 -5.57 3.33 7.55
C GLY A 124 -7.00 3.05 7.09
N TYR A 125 -7.17 2.61 5.84
CA TYR A 125 -8.45 2.25 5.26
C TYR A 125 -8.96 0.89 5.78
N TYR A 126 -8.24 -0.20 5.51
CA TYR A 126 -8.73 -1.54 5.88
C TYR A 126 -8.42 -1.92 7.35
N GLY A 127 -7.44 -1.30 7.99
CA GLY A 127 -7.06 -1.61 9.39
C GLY A 127 -8.15 -1.31 10.41
N GLN A 128 -9.10 -0.42 10.05
CA GLN A 128 -10.24 -0.06 10.90
C GLN A 128 -11.06 -1.28 11.33
N ILE A 129 -11.11 -2.35 10.54
CA ILE A 129 -11.82 -3.60 10.89
C ILE A 129 -11.33 -4.26 12.18
N TRP A 130 -10.11 -3.97 12.63
CA TRP A 130 -9.57 -4.48 13.89
C TRP A 130 -9.52 -3.42 14.99
N PHE A 131 -9.30 -2.15 14.64
CA PHE A 131 -9.07 -1.07 15.61
C PHE A 131 -10.29 -0.21 15.88
N ASN A 132 -11.26 -0.18 14.96
CA ASN A 132 -12.48 0.62 15.08
C ASN A 132 -13.67 -0.16 14.50
N ARG A 133 -13.93 -1.32 15.13
CA ARG A 133 -14.89 -2.34 14.62
C ARG A 133 -16.30 -1.81 14.47
N ASP A 134 -16.80 -1.09 15.49
CA ASP A 134 -18.17 -0.60 15.51
C ASP A 134 -18.40 0.39 14.36
N TYR A 135 -17.49 1.36 14.21
CA TYR A 135 -17.52 2.31 13.08
C TYR A 135 -17.46 1.60 11.73
N THR A 136 -16.55 0.62 11.59
CA THR A 136 -16.42 -0.14 10.34
C THR A 136 -17.69 -0.95 10.03
N TYR A 137 -18.32 -1.51 11.06
CA TYR A 137 -19.60 -2.23 10.91
C TYR A 137 -20.70 -1.30 10.42
N GLU A 138 -20.86 -0.13 11.06
CA GLU A 138 -21.85 0.88 10.68
C GLU A 138 -21.67 1.34 9.22
N CYS A 139 -20.45 1.72 8.82
CA CYS A 139 -20.14 2.06 7.43
C CYS A 139 -20.46 0.90 6.47
N ALA A 140 -20.11 -0.33 6.83
CA ALA A 140 -20.39 -1.48 5.97
C ALA A 140 -21.89 -1.79 5.86
N VAL A 141 -22.70 -1.50 6.87
CA VAL A 141 -24.18 -1.60 6.80
C VAL A 141 -24.77 -0.56 5.86
N GLU A 142 -24.20 0.66 5.87
CA GLU A 142 -24.71 1.76 5.04
C GLU A 142 -24.29 1.63 3.57
N GLU A 143 -23.07 1.18 3.30
CA GLU A 143 -22.46 1.26 1.96
C GLU A 143 -22.49 -0.06 1.18
N MET A 144 -22.64 -1.20 1.90
CA MET A 144 -22.44 -2.53 1.29
C MET A 144 -23.73 -3.35 1.26
N PRO A 145 -23.84 -4.37 0.41
CA PRO A 145 -25.00 -5.25 0.36
C PRO A 145 -25.32 -5.92 1.70
N ALA A 146 -26.60 -6.25 1.91
CA ALA A 146 -27.05 -6.91 3.13
C ALA A 146 -26.24 -8.17 3.46
N GLY A 147 -25.83 -8.31 4.74
CA GLY A 147 -25.02 -9.42 5.23
C GLY A 147 -23.51 -9.25 5.02
N TYR A 148 -23.06 -8.22 4.29
CA TYR A 148 -21.62 -7.97 4.11
C TYR A 148 -20.97 -7.59 5.44
N ALA A 149 -21.57 -6.71 6.24
CA ALA A 149 -21.03 -6.27 7.53
C ALA A 149 -20.84 -7.44 8.50
N ASP A 150 -21.82 -8.33 8.62
CA ASP A 150 -21.71 -9.53 9.45
C ASP A 150 -20.61 -10.47 8.97
N GLY A 151 -20.52 -10.67 7.64
CA GLY A 151 -19.45 -11.44 7.02
C GLY A 151 -18.06 -10.84 7.28
N LEU A 152 -17.95 -9.50 7.26
CA LEU A 152 -16.71 -8.78 7.52
C LEU A 152 -16.25 -8.98 8.97
N MET A 153 -17.16 -8.84 9.93
CA MET A 153 -16.87 -9.06 11.34
C MET A 153 -16.49 -10.51 11.64
N ALA A 154 -17.15 -11.47 10.99
CA ALA A 154 -16.83 -12.90 11.12
C ALA A 154 -15.45 -13.23 10.51
N ALA A 155 -15.09 -12.63 9.39
CA ALA A 155 -13.80 -12.85 8.70
C ALA A 155 -12.62 -12.16 9.37
N SER A 156 -12.84 -11.19 10.27
CA SER A 156 -11.80 -10.36 10.91
C SER A 156 -11.63 -10.56 12.41
N PRO A 157 -11.46 -11.81 12.93
CA PRO A 157 -11.06 -12.00 14.32
C PRO A 157 -9.68 -11.38 14.57
N ALA A 158 -9.35 -11.01 15.81
CA ALA A 158 -8.12 -10.30 16.17
C ALA A 158 -6.83 -10.98 15.66
N TRP A 159 -6.78 -12.30 15.68
CA TRP A 159 -5.61 -13.05 15.17
C TRP A 159 -5.39 -12.90 13.66
N SER A 160 -6.44 -12.62 12.89
CA SER A 160 -6.35 -12.49 11.43
C SER A 160 -5.47 -11.30 11.01
N LEU A 161 -5.41 -10.24 11.81
CA LEU A 161 -4.50 -9.11 11.60
C LEU A 161 -3.04 -9.59 11.45
N ILE A 162 -2.59 -10.42 12.38
CA ILE A 162 -1.20 -10.91 12.36
C ILE A 162 -0.96 -11.80 11.14
N VAL A 163 -1.89 -12.70 10.85
CA VAL A 163 -1.76 -13.61 9.69
C VAL A 163 -1.71 -12.83 8.38
N VAL A 164 -2.62 -11.89 8.20
CA VAL A 164 -2.70 -11.07 6.98
C VAL A 164 -1.49 -10.16 6.82
N ALA A 165 -1.02 -9.54 7.92
CA ALA A 165 0.18 -8.70 7.90
C ALA A 165 1.43 -9.52 7.55
N VAL A 166 1.65 -10.67 8.20
CA VAL A 166 2.81 -11.55 7.93
C VAL A 166 2.76 -12.09 6.50
N ALA A 167 1.61 -12.57 6.05
CA ALA A 167 1.46 -13.05 4.68
C ALA A 167 1.73 -11.93 3.64
N GLY A 168 1.21 -10.73 3.88
CA GLY A 168 1.48 -9.56 3.02
C GLY A 168 2.96 -9.19 2.96
N ILE A 169 3.67 -9.23 4.10
CA ILE A 169 5.13 -9.00 4.18
C ILE A 169 5.89 -10.06 3.37
N ILE A 170 5.57 -11.34 3.57
CA ILE A 170 6.23 -12.43 2.84
C ILE A 170 6.02 -12.30 1.34
N LEU A 171 4.79 -12.04 0.91
CA LEU A 171 4.46 -11.85 -0.50
C LEU A 171 5.16 -10.62 -1.09
N SER A 172 5.21 -9.51 -0.35
CA SER A 172 5.95 -8.32 -0.77
C SER A 172 7.43 -8.63 -1.00
N LEU A 173 8.07 -9.38 -0.11
CA LEU A 173 9.47 -9.82 -0.27
C LEU A 173 9.64 -10.71 -1.50
N VAL A 174 8.76 -11.69 -1.69
CA VAL A 174 8.80 -12.61 -2.83
C VAL A 174 8.61 -11.87 -4.15
N ILE A 175 7.59 -11.03 -4.26
CA ILE A 175 7.29 -10.26 -5.47
C ILE A 175 8.41 -9.27 -5.78
N SER A 176 8.98 -8.59 -4.78
CA SER A 176 10.13 -7.70 -4.98
C SER A 176 11.32 -8.45 -5.60
N ASN A 177 11.63 -9.64 -5.10
CA ASN A 177 12.73 -10.46 -5.64
C ASN A 177 12.43 -11.02 -7.05
N ILE A 178 11.19 -11.45 -7.30
CA ILE A 178 10.76 -11.88 -8.64
C ILE A 178 10.88 -10.72 -9.62
N THR A 179 10.37 -9.55 -9.27
CA THR A 179 10.46 -8.34 -10.09
C THR A 179 11.90 -7.98 -10.41
N ALA A 180 12.79 -8.03 -9.41
CA ALA A 180 14.20 -7.75 -9.61
C ALA A 180 14.85 -8.72 -10.62
N LYS A 181 14.54 -10.00 -10.53
CA LYS A 181 15.06 -11.02 -11.46
C LYS A 181 14.54 -10.83 -12.87
N LEU A 182 13.23 -10.59 -13.02
CA LEU A 182 12.59 -10.43 -14.33
C LEU A 182 13.09 -9.19 -15.07
N PHE A 183 13.27 -8.08 -14.38
CA PHE A 183 13.64 -6.80 -14.97
C PHE A 183 15.12 -6.44 -14.80
N LYS A 184 15.93 -7.36 -14.25
CA LYS A 184 17.38 -7.17 -14.03
C LYS A 184 17.70 -5.85 -13.30
N LEU A 185 17.02 -5.62 -12.17
CA LEU A 185 17.13 -4.38 -11.38
C LEU A 185 18.39 -4.29 -10.53
#